data_5ce68f196851ab516884e12f6a5cf3bd
#
_entry.id   5ce68f196851ab516884e12f6a5cf3bd
#
_cell.length_a   1.000
_cell.length_b   1.000
_cell.length_c   1.000
_cell.angle_alpha   90.00
_cell.angle_beta   90.00
_cell.angle_gamma   90.00
#
_symmetry.space_group_name_H-M   'P 1'
#
loop_
_entity.id
_entity.type
_entity.pdbx_description
1 polymer ?
#
loop_
_entity_poly.entity_id
_entity_poly.type
_entity_poly.pdbx_seq_one_letter_code
_entity_poly.pdbx_strand_id
1 'polypeptide(L)'
;DLGTVVALGLIFAPFTYRTLIFLIAGAAVLAAFPPITSFLTRKYGNRTAAVRAKWIMLVLFGLGALALWSGSVAVLPAYIAGMLLAEFATKEHHWVRRMRTLTVGFLTPFYFLRAGTLVSVPALFAAPIVFVVLLLGKVVSKIFGLYPVIGRFRKERSEKWYYTLLMSTGLTFGTISALYGFSRGIVTQEQYSFLVAAVIASAVIPTMIANFAFMPRHLLPEERKKAGQPLSEGGFDEE
;
A
#
# COMPACT_ATOMS: atom_id res chain seq x y z
N ASP A 1 0.98 -1.12 9.32
CA ASP A 1 -0.02 -0.66 8.33
C ASP A 1 -1.27 -1.56 8.34
N LEU A 2 -1.17 -2.90 8.23
CA LEU A 2 -2.33 -3.80 8.32
C LEU A 2 -3.08 -3.65 9.66
N GLY A 3 -2.37 -3.60 10.77
CA GLY A 3 -2.95 -3.39 12.09
C GLY A 3 -3.77 -2.10 12.19
N THR A 4 -3.32 -1.03 11.55
CA THR A 4 -4.06 0.25 11.49
C THR A 4 -5.38 0.10 10.73
N VAL A 5 -5.40 -0.63 9.61
CA VAL A 5 -6.62 -0.88 8.83
C VAL A 5 -7.61 -1.77 9.58
N VAL A 6 -7.10 -2.80 10.27
CA VAL A 6 -7.93 -3.69 11.11
C VAL A 6 -8.51 -2.89 12.27
N ALA A 7 -7.69 -2.11 12.98
CA ALA A 7 -8.16 -1.27 14.08
C ALA A 7 -9.21 -0.25 13.62
N LEU A 8 -8.97 0.41 12.48
CA LEU A 8 -9.91 1.34 11.87
C LEU A 8 -11.25 0.64 11.54
N GLY A 9 -11.19 -0.54 10.95
CA GLY A 9 -12.36 -1.34 10.63
C GLY A 9 -13.14 -1.79 11.89
N LEU A 10 -12.45 -2.17 12.96
CA LEU A 10 -13.08 -2.62 14.19
C LEU A 10 -13.69 -1.47 15.02
N ILE A 11 -12.98 -0.33 15.09
CA ILE A 11 -13.42 0.81 15.91
C ILE A 11 -14.59 1.56 15.26
N PHE A 12 -14.57 1.70 13.95
CA PHE A 12 -15.51 2.54 13.22
C PHE A 12 -16.52 1.77 12.35
N ALA A 13 -16.48 0.43 12.32
CA ALA A 13 -17.48 -0.34 11.60
C ALA A 13 -18.85 -0.18 12.28
N PRO A 14 -19.86 0.30 11.56
CA PRO A 14 -21.21 0.32 12.10
C PRO A 14 -21.70 -1.14 12.23
N PHE A 15 -22.04 -1.59 13.45
CA PHE A 15 -22.69 -2.88 13.68
C PHE A 15 -24.13 -2.82 13.19
N THR A 16 -24.32 -2.91 11.89
CA THR A 16 -25.60 -2.88 11.22
C THR A 16 -25.83 -4.23 10.52
N TYR A 17 -27.09 -4.61 10.22
CA TYR A 17 -27.39 -5.81 9.45
C TYR A 17 -26.65 -5.85 8.09
N ARG A 18 -26.34 -4.68 7.51
CA ARG A 18 -25.56 -4.56 6.27
C ARG A 18 -24.11 -5.02 6.47
N THR A 19 -23.51 -4.75 7.62
CA THR A 19 -22.17 -5.20 7.96
C THR A 19 -22.13 -6.73 8.12
N LEU A 20 -23.20 -7.32 8.68
CA LEU A 20 -23.31 -8.78 8.77
C LEU A 20 -23.42 -9.42 7.38
N ILE A 21 -24.26 -8.86 6.48
CA ILE A 21 -24.35 -9.31 5.09
C ILE A 21 -22.99 -9.19 4.39
N PHE A 22 -22.27 -8.06 4.59
CA PHE A 22 -20.93 -7.88 4.03
C PHE A 22 -19.95 -8.94 4.52
N LEU A 23 -19.93 -9.25 5.81
CA LEU A 23 -19.05 -10.27 6.37
C LEU A 23 -19.37 -11.67 5.81
N ILE A 24 -20.64 -12.06 5.76
CA ILE A 24 -21.06 -13.38 5.25
C ILE A 24 -20.79 -13.48 3.74
N ALA A 25 -21.25 -12.51 2.96
CA ALA A 25 -21.05 -12.50 1.51
C ALA A 25 -19.56 -12.34 1.14
N GLY A 26 -18.81 -11.49 1.85
CA GLY A 26 -17.39 -11.34 1.67
C GLY A 26 -16.63 -12.63 1.97
N ALA A 27 -16.95 -13.30 3.08
CA ALA A 27 -16.36 -14.59 3.43
C ALA A 27 -16.68 -15.67 2.38
N ALA A 28 -17.92 -15.72 1.89
CA ALA A 28 -18.32 -16.67 0.84
C ALA A 28 -17.56 -16.41 -0.47
N VAL A 29 -17.44 -15.14 -0.90
CA VAL A 29 -16.67 -14.76 -2.08
C VAL A 29 -15.19 -15.11 -1.91
N LEU A 30 -14.60 -14.81 -0.76
CA LEU A 30 -13.18 -15.10 -0.47
C LEU A 30 -12.93 -16.61 -0.41
N ALA A 31 -13.82 -17.41 0.16
CA ALA A 31 -13.72 -18.88 0.18
C ALA A 31 -13.85 -19.49 -1.23
N ALA A 32 -14.72 -18.94 -2.07
CA ALA A 32 -14.89 -19.37 -3.45
C ALA A 32 -13.79 -18.88 -4.41
N PHE A 33 -13.01 -17.88 -4.01
CA PHE A 33 -12.05 -17.21 -4.87
C PHE A 33 -10.90 -18.10 -5.36
N PRO A 34 -10.17 -18.87 -4.49
CA PRO A 34 -9.11 -19.77 -4.95
C PRO A 34 -9.60 -20.89 -5.86
N PRO A 35 -10.66 -21.66 -5.52
CA PRO A 35 -11.12 -22.76 -6.37
C PRO A 35 -11.65 -22.28 -7.72
N ILE A 36 -12.35 -21.15 -7.78
CA ILE A 36 -12.81 -20.59 -9.05
C ILE A 36 -11.64 -20.09 -9.88
N THR A 37 -10.65 -19.43 -9.25
CA THR A 37 -9.44 -18.97 -9.94
C THR A 37 -8.66 -20.15 -10.52
N SER A 38 -8.50 -21.25 -9.80
CA SER A 38 -7.84 -22.46 -10.29
C SER A 38 -8.61 -23.12 -11.45
N PHE A 39 -9.93 -23.20 -11.33
CA PHE A 39 -10.79 -23.71 -12.39
C PHE A 39 -10.70 -22.89 -13.68
N LEU A 40 -10.78 -21.54 -13.57
CA LEU A 40 -10.65 -20.64 -14.71
C LEU A 40 -9.25 -20.75 -15.35
N THR A 41 -8.21 -20.87 -14.53
CA THR A 41 -6.83 -21.05 -15.00
C THR A 41 -6.70 -22.36 -15.79
N ARG A 42 -7.26 -23.46 -15.28
CA ARG A 42 -7.19 -24.76 -15.93
C ARG A 42 -8.02 -24.83 -17.23
N LYS A 43 -9.20 -24.19 -17.25
CA LYS A 43 -10.12 -24.24 -18.38
C LYS A 43 -9.72 -23.32 -19.53
N TYR A 44 -9.27 -22.12 -19.23
CA TYR A 44 -9.00 -21.08 -20.22
C TYR A 44 -7.50 -20.85 -20.47
N GLY A 45 -6.63 -21.32 -19.57
CA GLY A 45 -5.16 -21.27 -19.73
C GLY A 45 -4.64 -19.91 -20.17
N ASN A 46 -3.61 -19.92 -21.01
CA ASN A 46 -3.03 -18.72 -21.62
C ASN A 46 -3.72 -18.27 -22.92
N ARG A 47 -4.75 -19.00 -23.38
CA ARG A 47 -5.38 -18.77 -24.70
C ARG A 47 -6.29 -17.53 -24.73
N THR A 48 -6.85 -17.12 -23.61
CA THR A 48 -7.76 -15.96 -23.56
C THR A 48 -7.09 -14.82 -22.84
N ALA A 49 -6.90 -13.71 -23.56
CA ALA A 49 -6.24 -12.52 -23.05
C ALA A 49 -6.85 -12.06 -21.72
N ALA A 50 -6.09 -12.25 -20.66
CA ALA A 50 -6.35 -11.66 -19.34
C ALA A 50 -7.67 -12.07 -18.64
N VAL A 51 -8.26 -13.26 -18.90
CA VAL A 51 -9.47 -13.71 -18.18
C VAL A 51 -9.24 -13.72 -16.67
N ARG A 52 -8.07 -14.17 -16.20
CA ARG A 52 -7.70 -14.14 -14.78
C ARG A 52 -7.66 -12.71 -14.23
N ALA A 53 -7.05 -11.78 -14.97
CA ALA A 53 -6.98 -10.39 -14.56
C ALA A 53 -8.38 -9.77 -14.44
N LYS A 54 -9.24 -10.02 -15.42
CA LYS A 54 -10.64 -9.57 -15.41
C LYS A 54 -11.42 -10.18 -14.25
N TRP A 55 -11.23 -11.47 -13.98
CA TRP A 55 -11.84 -12.15 -12.84
C TRP A 55 -11.44 -11.53 -11.51
N ILE A 56 -10.14 -11.31 -11.31
CA ILE A 56 -9.64 -10.70 -10.07
C ILE A 56 -10.15 -9.27 -9.92
N MET A 57 -10.13 -8.48 -10.99
CA MET A 57 -10.73 -7.14 -10.97
C MET A 57 -12.21 -7.19 -10.63
N LEU A 58 -12.98 -8.12 -11.20
CA LEU A 58 -14.39 -8.30 -10.86
C LEU A 58 -14.58 -8.57 -9.37
N VAL A 59 -13.79 -9.50 -8.80
CA VAL A 59 -13.87 -9.82 -7.37
C VAL A 59 -13.48 -8.63 -6.51
N LEU A 60 -12.37 -7.94 -6.82
CA LEU A 60 -11.92 -6.77 -6.05
C LEU A 60 -12.93 -5.62 -6.12
N PHE A 61 -13.44 -5.29 -7.29
CA PHE A 61 -14.48 -4.25 -7.43
C PHE A 61 -15.80 -4.67 -6.79
N GLY A 62 -16.19 -5.94 -6.90
CA GLY A 62 -17.37 -6.47 -6.25
C GLY A 62 -17.30 -6.41 -4.73
N LEU A 63 -16.16 -6.82 -4.14
CA LEU A 63 -15.89 -6.69 -2.71
C LEU A 63 -15.83 -5.22 -2.29
N GLY A 64 -15.24 -4.36 -3.12
CA GLY A 64 -15.21 -2.92 -2.90
C GLY A 64 -16.59 -2.28 -2.89
N ALA A 65 -17.44 -2.62 -3.86
CA ALA A 65 -18.82 -2.14 -3.93
C ALA A 65 -19.65 -2.62 -2.74
N LEU A 66 -19.49 -3.88 -2.36
CA LEU A 66 -20.17 -4.47 -1.19
C LEU A 66 -19.72 -3.79 0.11
N ALA A 67 -18.42 -3.48 0.25
CA ALA A 67 -17.89 -2.76 1.39
C ALA A 67 -18.46 -1.33 1.47
N LEU A 68 -18.49 -0.62 0.35
CA LEU A 68 -19.08 0.74 0.27
C LEU A 68 -20.56 0.72 0.65
N TRP A 69 -21.33 -0.24 0.12
CA TRP A 69 -22.74 -0.39 0.44
C TRP A 69 -22.99 -0.66 1.93
N SER A 70 -22.13 -1.45 2.57
CA SER A 70 -22.21 -1.77 3.99
C SER A 70 -21.67 -0.66 4.89
N GLY A 71 -21.00 0.36 4.32
CA GLY A 71 -20.28 1.38 5.07
C GLY A 71 -18.99 0.87 5.72
N SER A 72 -18.49 -0.28 5.29
CA SER A 72 -17.26 -0.90 5.79
C SER A 72 -16.04 -0.49 4.97
N VAL A 73 -14.84 -0.90 5.43
CA VAL A 73 -13.57 -0.59 4.76
C VAL A 73 -13.22 -1.68 3.75
N ALA A 74 -13.09 -1.30 2.48
CA ALA A 74 -12.82 -2.24 1.37
C ALA A 74 -11.38 -2.80 1.37
N VAL A 75 -10.45 -2.17 2.09
CA VAL A 75 -9.02 -2.51 2.04
C VAL A 75 -8.74 -3.89 2.64
N LEU A 76 -9.41 -4.25 3.74
CA LEU A 76 -9.19 -5.53 4.42
C LEU A 76 -9.57 -6.74 3.55
N PRO A 77 -10.78 -6.83 2.96
CA PRO A 77 -11.11 -7.95 2.08
C PRO A 77 -10.25 -7.99 0.81
N ALA A 78 -9.83 -6.86 0.26
CA ALA A 78 -8.89 -6.82 -0.86
C ALA A 78 -7.51 -7.39 -0.48
N TYR A 79 -7.02 -7.08 0.72
CA TYR A 79 -5.78 -7.63 1.24
C TYR A 79 -5.86 -9.15 1.45
N ILE A 80 -6.96 -9.64 2.06
CA ILE A 80 -7.18 -11.08 2.24
C ILE A 80 -7.27 -11.79 0.90
N ALA A 81 -7.96 -11.21 -0.10
CA ALA A 81 -7.99 -11.75 -1.46
C ALA A 81 -6.58 -11.89 -2.05
N GLY A 82 -5.71 -10.90 -1.85
CA GLY A 82 -4.30 -10.97 -2.25
C GLY A 82 -3.53 -12.10 -1.56
N MET A 83 -3.72 -12.28 -0.25
CA MET A 83 -3.09 -13.38 0.50
C MET A 83 -3.55 -14.76 0.00
N LEU A 84 -4.84 -14.94 -0.28
CA LEU A 84 -5.38 -16.19 -0.81
C LEU A 84 -4.82 -16.56 -2.19
N LEU A 85 -4.40 -15.57 -2.96
CA LEU A 85 -3.76 -15.77 -4.26
C LEU A 85 -2.22 -15.84 -4.19
N ALA A 86 -1.61 -15.72 -3.02
CA ALA A 86 -0.15 -15.71 -2.89
C ALA A 86 0.50 -16.98 -3.46
N GLU A 87 -0.10 -18.14 -3.26
CA GLU A 87 0.41 -19.40 -3.83
C GLU A 87 0.40 -19.40 -5.37
N PHE A 88 -0.64 -18.80 -5.99
CA PHE A 88 -0.67 -18.63 -7.45
C PHE A 88 0.37 -17.63 -7.93
N ALA A 89 0.58 -16.57 -7.16
CA ALA A 89 1.55 -15.53 -7.46
C ALA A 89 2.99 -16.05 -7.49
N THR A 90 3.33 -16.98 -6.60
CA THR A 90 4.67 -17.61 -6.56
C THR A 90 4.92 -18.56 -7.73
N LYS A 91 3.87 -19.18 -8.29
CA LYS A 91 3.99 -20.12 -9.40
C LYS A 91 3.95 -19.45 -10.78
N GLU A 92 3.39 -18.24 -10.89
CA GLU A 92 3.17 -17.57 -12.18
C GLU A 92 3.61 -16.09 -12.17
N HIS A 93 4.87 -15.84 -12.36
CA HIS A 93 5.47 -14.49 -12.37
C HIS A 93 4.87 -13.54 -13.42
N HIS A 94 4.53 -14.04 -14.62
CA HIS A 94 3.90 -13.23 -15.67
C HIS A 94 2.57 -12.60 -15.25
N TRP A 95 1.79 -13.33 -14.46
CA TRP A 95 0.53 -12.83 -13.93
C TRP A 95 0.73 -11.70 -12.92
N VAL A 96 1.70 -11.86 -12.02
CA VAL A 96 2.07 -10.83 -11.04
C VAL A 96 2.51 -9.54 -11.72
N ARG A 97 3.35 -9.66 -12.77
CA ARG A 97 3.81 -8.51 -13.58
C ARG A 97 2.63 -7.76 -14.21
N ARG A 98 1.66 -8.47 -14.79
CA ARG A 98 0.45 -7.85 -15.38
C ARG A 98 -0.41 -7.15 -14.32
N MET A 99 -0.62 -7.76 -13.16
CA MET A 99 -1.34 -7.13 -12.05
C MET A 99 -0.63 -5.88 -11.54
N ARG A 100 0.69 -5.94 -11.39
CA ARG A 100 1.50 -4.79 -11.01
C ARG A 100 1.36 -3.65 -12.03
N THR A 101 1.44 -3.95 -13.33
CA THR A 101 1.28 -2.93 -14.38
C THR A 101 -0.09 -2.26 -14.32
N LEU A 102 -1.17 -3.02 -14.14
CA LEU A 102 -2.51 -2.46 -14.00
C LEU A 102 -2.65 -1.62 -12.71
N THR A 103 -2.12 -2.10 -11.61
CA THR A 103 -2.21 -1.39 -10.33
C THR A 103 -1.38 -0.11 -10.35
N VAL A 104 -0.11 -0.20 -10.70
CA VAL A 104 0.82 0.94 -10.66
C VAL A 104 0.57 1.91 -11.82
N GLY A 105 0.28 1.38 -13.01
CA GLY A 105 0.08 2.21 -14.20
C GLY A 105 -1.30 2.86 -14.32
N PHE A 106 -2.31 2.28 -13.68
CA PHE A 106 -3.69 2.76 -13.81
C PHE A 106 -4.35 3.09 -12.46
N LEU A 107 -4.52 2.12 -11.57
CA LEU A 107 -5.31 2.32 -10.35
C LEU A 107 -4.64 3.28 -9.36
N THR A 108 -3.34 3.19 -9.18
CA THR A 108 -2.58 4.01 -8.22
C THR A 108 -2.60 5.50 -8.58
N PRO A 109 -2.34 5.92 -9.85
CA PRO A 109 -2.44 7.32 -10.24
C PRO A 109 -3.84 7.91 -9.99
N PHE A 110 -4.90 7.21 -10.35
CA PHE A 110 -6.27 7.68 -10.12
C PHE A 110 -6.61 7.84 -8.64
N TYR A 111 -6.11 6.92 -7.81
CA TYR A 111 -6.27 7.03 -6.36
C TYR A 111 -5.61 8.29 -5.81
N PHE A 112 -4.35 8.56 -6.19
CA PHE A 112 -3.63 9.75 -5.71
C PHE A 112 -4.17 11.05 -6.30
N LEU A 113 -4.61 11.06 -7.56
CA LEU A 113 -5.29 12.22 -8.15
C LEU A 113 -6.55 12.54 -7.33
N ARG A 114 -7.41 11.55 -7.05
CA ARG A 114 -8.59 11.77 -6.24
C ARG A 114 -8.25 12.27 -4.83
N ALA A 115 -7.26 11.68 -4.17
CA ALA A 115 -6.84 12.14 -2.85
C ALA A 115 -6.32 13.58 -2.88
N GLY A 116 -5.57 13.94 -3.94
CA GLY A 116 -5.03 15.28 -4.14
C GLY A 116 -6.09 16.34 -4.43
N THR A 117 -7.14 16.03 -5.18
CA THR A 117 -8.22 17.00 -5.48
C THR A 117 -9.01 17.44 -4.26
N LEU A 118 -8.99 16.67 -3.18
CA LEU A 118 -9.65 17.01 -1.92
C LEU A 118 -8.76 17.87 -1.01
N VAL A 119 -7.49 18.07 -1.33
CA VAL A 119 -6.55 18.88 -0.55
C VAL A 119 -6.78 20.36 -0.81
N SER A 120 -7.04 21.11 0.26
CA SER A 120 -7.14 22.57 0.20
C SER A 120 -5.74 23.18 0.29
N VAL A 121 -5.21 23.63 -0.84
CA VAL A 121 -3.90 24.30 -0.92
C VAL A 121 -3.87 25.61 -0.11
N PRO A 122 -4.92 26.47 -0.13
CA PRO A 122 -4.96 27.66 0.73
C PRO A 122 -4.83 27.34 2.22
N ALA A 123 -5.45 26.25 2.70
CA ALA A 123 -5.36 25.87 4.10
C ALA A 123 -3.91 25.55 4.53
N LEU A 124 -3.11 24.93 3.64
CA LEU A 124 -1.71 24.62 3.92
C LEU A 124 -0.87 25.89 4.12
N PHE A 125 -1.15 26.94 3.37
CA PHE A 125 -0.46 28.22 3.51
C PHE A 125 -0.95 29.04 4.72
N ALA A 126 -2.20 28.82 5.14
CA ALA A 126 -2.76 29.51 6.30
C ALA A 126 -2.14 29.05 7.63
N ALA A 127 -1.75 27.78 7.74
CA ALA A 127 -1.18 27.22 8.97
C ALA A 127 0.03 26.31 8.72
N PRO A 128 1.16 26.84 8.21
CA PRO A 128 2.34 26.04 7.86
C PRO A 128 2.97 25.33 9.07
N ILE A 129 2.83 25.88 10.26
CA ILE A 129 3.35 25.30 11.50
C ILE A 129 2.67 23.96 11.78
N VAL A 130 1.34 23.84 11.58
CA VAL A 130 0.61 22.58 11.76
C VAL A 130 1.14 21.50 10.82
N PHE A 131 1.36 21.83 9.56
CA PHE A 131 1.95 20.93 8.58
C PHE A 131 3.34 20.44 9.01
N VAL A 132 4.22 21.35 9.41
CA VAL A 132 5.58 21.01 9.85
C VAL A 132 5.58 20.13 11.09
N VAL A 133 4.75 20.43 12.08
CA VAL A 133 4.63 19.62 13.31
C VAL A 133 4.15 18.21 12.99
N LEU A 134 3.12 18.06 12.14
CA LEU A 134 2.62 16.76 11.73
C LEU A 134 3.67 15.95 10.95
N LEU A 135 4.39 16.61 10.03
CA LEU A 135 5.45 15.99 9.26
C LEU A 135 6.59 15.51 10.16
N LEU A 136 7.12 16.39 11.00
CA LEU A 136 8.19 16.06 11.93
C LEU A 136 7.78 14.99 12.92
N GLY A 137 6.60 15.11 13.53
CA GLY A 137 6.07 14.12 14.47
C GLY A 137 5.98 12.72 13.82
N LYS A 138 5.48 12.65 12.59
CA LYS A 138 5.39 11.40 11.83
C LYS A 138 6.77 10.80 11.52
N VAL A 139 7.69 11.59 10.98
CA VAL A 139 9.02 11.12 10.58
C VAL A 139 9.84 10.72 11.81
N VAL A 140 9.85 11.55 12.84
CA VAL A 140 10.59 11.31 14.09
C VAL A 140 10.09 10.06 14.79
N SER A 141 8.76 9.89 14.97
CA SER A 141 8.19 8.70 15.61
C SER A 141 8.58 7.40 14.87
N LYS A 142 8.59 7.44 13.55
CA LYS A 142 9.02 6.30 12.72
C LYS A 142 10.52 6.03 12.86
N ILE A 143 11.37 7.06 12.85
CA ILE A 143 12.81 6.91 13.06
C ILE A 143 13.09 6.28 14.43
N PHE A 144 12.48 6.77 15.50
CA PHE A 144 12.65 6.20 16.84
C PHE A 144 12.24 4.73 16.93
N GLY A 145 11.16 4.34 16.25
CA GLY A 145 10.70 2.96 16.23
C GLY A 145 11.56 2.03 15.36
N LEU A 146 11.99 2.51 14.19
CA LEU A 146 12.65 1.66 13.18
C LEU A 146 14.16 1.59 13.36
N TYR A 147 14.82 2.68 13.75
CA TYR A 147 16.28 2.76 13.84
C TYR A 147 16.90 1.69 14.76
N PRO A 148 16.38 1.43 15.99
CA PRO A 148 16.93 0.37 16.84
C PRO A 148 16.68 -1.03 16.28
N VAL A 149 15.53 -1.25 15.66
CA VAL A 149 15.17 -2.55 15.05
C VAL A 149 16.08 -2.85 13.87
N ILE A 150 16.21 -1.91 12.93
CA ILE A 150 17.09 -2.06 11.76
C ILE A 150 18.54 -2.23 12.20
N GLY A 151 18.95 -1.55 13.27
CA GLY A 151 20.30 -1.68 13.82
C GLY A 151 20.68 -3.08 14.33
N ARG A 152 19.71 -3.96 14.60
CA ARG A 152 19.96 -5.37 14.90
C ARG A 152 20.33 -6.21 13.69
N PHE A 153 19.81 -5.83 12.51
CA PHE A 153 20.00 -6.60 11.27
C PHE A 153 21.09 -5.99 10.36
N ARG A 154 21.28 -4.68 10.42
CA ARG A 154 22.25 -3.94 9.60
C ARG A 154 23.22 -3.21 10.50
N LYS A 155 24.52 -3.57 10.42
CA LYS A 155 25.59 -3.00 11.29
C LYS A 155 26.14 -1.70 10.71
N GLU A 156 26.16 -1.58 9.39
CA GLU A 156 26.71 -0.41 8.72
C GLU A 156 25.81 0.82 8.90
N ARG A 157 26.40 1.93 9.29
CA ARG A 157 25.67 3.17 9.62
C ARG A 157 24.89 3.72 8.43
N SER A 158 25.49 3.65 7.23
CA SER A 158 24.87 4.13 5.99
C SER A 158 23.61 3.31 5.65
N GLU A 159 23.72 1.99 5.66
CA GLU A 159 22.58 1.08 5.45
C GLU A 159 21.47 1.30 6.47
N LYS A 160 21.84 1.44 7.76
CA LYS A 160 20.88 1.66 8.84
C LYS A 160 20.05 2.91 8.59
N TRP A 161 20.67 4.04 8.27
CA TRP A 161 19.95 5.28 7.96
C TRP A 161 19.13 5.17 6.67
N TYR A 162 19.71 4.57 5.63
CA TYR A 162 19.02 4.37 4.36
C TYR A 162 17.69 3.62 4.54
N TYR A 163 17.74 2.44 5.15
CA TYR A 163 16.54 1.64 5.38
C TYR A 163 15.56 2.31 6.36
N THR A 164 16.05 2.97 7.41
CA THR A 164 15.19 3.69 8.35
C THR A 164 14.41 4.80 7.67
N LEU A 165 15.06 5.60 6.85
CA LEU A 165 14.43 6.70 6.12
C LEU A 165 13.44 6.17 5.06
N LEU A 166 13.79 5.15 4.29
CA LEU A 166 12.88 4.54 3.33
C LEU A 166 11.64 3.92 4.00
N MET A 167 11.82 3.24 5.13
CA MET A 167 10.71 2.63 5.87
C MET A 167 9.92 3.65 6.71
N SER A 168 10.41 4.88 6.89
CA SER A 168 9.66 5.94 7.56
C SER A 168 8.48 6.45 6.72
N THR A 169 8.45 6.12 5.43
CA THR A 169 7.34 6.45 4.54
C THR A 169 6.08 5.66 4.90
N GLY A 170 4.92 6.19 4.58
CA GLY A 170 3.64 5.51 4.84
C GLY A 170 2.55 6.20 4.04
N LEU A 171 2.77 6.31 2.72
CA LEU A 171 1.92 7.09 1.81
C LEU A 171 0.52 6.48 1.70
N THR A 172 0.42 5.20 1.37
CA THR A 172 -0.85 4.55 1.05
C THR A 172 -1.80 4.51 2.24
N PHE A 173 -1.35 3.96 3.38
CA PHE A 173 -2.21 3.82 4.56
C PHE A 173 -2.49 5.16 5.24
N GLY A 174 -1.56 6.10 5.19
CA GLY A 174 -1.79 7.46 5.70
C GLY A 174 -2.89 8.19 4.92
N THR A 175 -2.88 8.10 3.60
CA THR A 175 -3.92 8.70 2.75
C THR A 175 -5.26 7.97 2.87
N ILE A 176 -5.27 6.63 2.98
CA ILE A 176 -6.50 5.84 3.21
C ILE A 176 -7.16 6.25 4.53
N SER A 177 -6.39 6.31 5.62
CA SER A 177 -6.90 6.67 6.93
C SER A 177 -7.43 8.11 6.97
N ALA A 178 -6.70 9.06 6.35
CA ALA A 178 -7.15 10.44 6.25
C ALA A 178 -8.45 10.56 5.44
N LEU A 179 -8.52 9.88 4.28
CA LEU A 179 -9.72 9.88 3.43
C LEU A 179 -10.91 9.24 4.13
N TYR A 180 -10.69 8.18 4.88
CA TYR A 180 -11.73 7.55 5.69
C TYR A 180 -12.24 8.51 6.75
N GLY A 181 -11.35 9.14 7.52
CA GLY A 181 -11.71 10.14 8.54
C GLY A 181 -12.52 11.30 7.95
N PHE A 182 -12.10 11.80 6.76
CA PHE A 182 -12.81 12.86 6.06
C PHE A 182 -14.19 12.40 5.56
N SER A 183 -14.28 11.25 4.92
CA SER A 183 -15.54 10.71 4.39
C SER A 183 -16.58 10.40 5.48
N ARG A 184 -16.14 10.18 6.72
CA ARG A 184 -16.99 9.94 7.89
C ARG A 184 -17.26 11.20 8.72
N GLY A 185 -16.74 12.36 8.30
CA GLY A 185 -16.90 13.61 9.04
C GLY A 185 -16.15 13.68 10.37
N ILE A 186 -15.18 12.77 10.60
CA ILE A 186 -14.33 12.74 11.80
C ILE A 186 -13.31 13.87 11.76
N VAL A 187 -12.80 14.18 10.57
CA VAL A 187 -11.85 15.27 10.32
C VAL A 187 -12.44 16.26 9.33
N THR A 188 -12.10 17.54 9.50
CA THR A 188 -12.49 18.61 8.57
C THR A 188 -11.66 18.54 7.28
N GLN A 189 -12.08 19.27 6.25
CA GLN A 189 -11.31 19.36 4.99
C GLN A 189 -9.93 19.97 5.21
N GLU A 190 -9.80 20.92 6.13
CA GLU A 190 -8.51 21.53 6.48
C GLU A 190 -7.59 20.50 7.13
N GLN A 191 -8.10 19.80 8.17
CA GLN A 191 -7.35 18.73 8.84
C GLN A 191 -6.94 17.62 7.87
N TYR A 192 -7.86 17.21 6.97
CA TYR A 192 -7.55 16.27 5.89
C TYR A 192 -6.39 16.76 5.03
N SER A 193 -6.41 18.04 4.63
CA SER A 193 -5.38 18.64 3.81
C SER A 193 -4.01 18.60 4.47
N PHE A 194 -3.91 18.93 5.75
CA PHE A 194 -2.66 18.83 6.52
C PHE A 194 -2.18 17.39 6.65
N LEU A 195 -3.07 16.45 6.94
CA LEU A 195 -2.73 15.03 7.08
C LEU A 195 -2.17 14.47 5.76
N VAL A 196 -2.87 14.69 4.64
CA VAL A 196 -2.45 14.18 3.32
C VAL A 196 -1.16 14.84 2.87
N ALA A 197 -1.02 16.15 3.03
CA ALA A 197 0.21 16.85 2.68
C ALA A 197 1.41 16.35 3.50
N ALA A 198 1.26 16.16 4.83
CA ALA A 198 2.30 15.60 5.69
C ALA A 198 2.65 14.16 5.30
N VAL A 199 1.66 13.36 4.90
CA VAL A 199 1.87 12.00 4.41
C VAL A 199 2.67 11.97 3.11
N ILE A 200 2.32 12.82 2.14
CA ILE A 200 3.04 12.95 0.87
C ILE A 200 4.47 13.45 1.10
N ALA A 201 4.64 14.52 1.88
CA ALA A 201 5.95 15.06 2.21
C ALA A 201 6.84 14.04 2.93
N SER A 202 6.26 13.23 3.84
CA SER A 202 6.99 12.15 4.53
C SER A 202 7.41 11.00 3.61
N ALA A 203 6.78 10.84 2.46
CA ALA A 203 7.22 9.88 1.46
C ALA A 203 8.34 10.43 0.57
N VAL A 204 8.29 11.72 0.24
CA VAL A 204 9.26 12.36 -0.66
C VAL A 204 10.55 12.76 0.07
N ILE A 205 10.43 13.54 1.14
CA ILE A 205 11.59 14.16 1.81
C ILE A 205 12.56 13.10 2.39
N PRO A 206 12.13 12.14 3.22
CA PRO A 206 13.05 11.13 3.74
C PRO A 206 13.65 10.24 2.65
N THR A 207 12.86 9.91 1.59
CA THR A 207 13.35 9.13 0.46
C THR A 207 14.42 9.86 -0.33
N MET A 208 14.25 11.16 -0.57
CA MET A 208 15.30 11.99 -1.19
C MET A 208 16.55 12.01 -0.34
N ILE A 209 16.44 12.28 0.96
CA ILE A 209 17.60 12.29 1.87
C ILE A 209 18.28 10.90 1.87
N ALA A 210 17.52 9.80 1.94
CA ALA A 210 18.07 8.46 1.90
C ALA A 210 18.90 8.23 0.62
N ASN A 211 18.34 8.57 -0.54
CA ASN A 211 18.99 8.33 -1.83
C ASN A 211 20.21 9.24 -2.05
N PHE A 212 20.16 10.50 -1.63
CA PHE A 212 21.28 11.41 -1.84
C PHE A 212 22.41 11.22 -0.82
N ALA A 213 22.08 10.98 0.47
CA ALA A 213 23.06 11.00 1.54
C ALA A 213 23.52 9.59 1.99
N PHE A 214 22.65 8.57 1.89
CA PHE A 214 22.90 7.28 2.53
C PHE A 214 22.78 6.08 1.59
N MET A 215 22.72 6.28 0.28
CA MET A 215 22.59 5.18 -0.68
C MET A 215 23.75 4.18 -0.56
N PRO A 216 23.50 2.91 -0.25
CA PRO A 216 24.53 1.89 -0.10
C PRO A 216 24.97 1.39 -1.49
N ARG A 217 25.86 2.12 -2.15
CA ARG A 217 26.31 1.86 -3.54
C ARG A 217 26.90 0.47 -3.71
N HIS A 218 27.55 -0.08 -2.68
CA HIS A 218 28.12 -1.44 -2.70
C HIS A 218 27.08 -2.57 -2.85
N LEU A 219 25.80 -2.29 -2.61
CA LEU A 219 24.72 -3.25 -2.80
C LEU A 219 24.08 -3.17 -4.19
N LEU A 220 24.46 -2.19 -5.02
CA LEU A 220 23.91 -2.06 -6.36
C LEU A 220 24.43 -3.18 -7.28
N PRO A 221 23.58 -3.76 -8.15
CA PRO A 221 23.96 -4.86 -9.04
C PRO A 221 25.15 -4.53 -9.94
N GLU A 222 25.25 -3.29 -10.42
CA GLU A 222 26.35 -2.84 -11.27
C GLU A 222 27.69 -2.82 -10.55
N GLU A 223 27.74 -2.37 -9.30
CA GLU A 223 28.98 -2.34 -8.52
C GLU A 223 29.38 -3.74 -8.03
N ARG A 224 28.40 -4.60 -7.72
CA ARG A 224 28.66 -6.02 -7.42
C ARG A 224 29.26 -6.75 -8.62
N LYS A 225 28.76 -6.53 -9.84
CA LYS A 225 29.36 -7.06 -11.06
C LYS A 225 30.80 -6.60 -11.26
N LYS A 226 31.10 -5.33 -11.00
CA LYS A 226 32.46 -4.78 -11.06
C LYS A 226 33.39 -5.37 -9.99
N ALA A 227 32.85 -5.71 -8.82
CA ALA A 227 33.58 -6.31 -7.70
C ALA A 227 33.73 -7.85 -7.80
N GLY A 228 33.20 -8.51 -8.86
CA GLY A 228 33.26 -9.94 -9.03
C GLY A 228 32.45 -10.76 -8.01
N GLN A 229 31.51 -10.13 -7.29
CA GLN A 229 30.67 -10.80 -6.30
C GLN A 229 29.45 -11.44 -6.98
N PRO A 230 29.05 -12.67 -6.59
CA PRO A 230 27.87 -13.30 -7.15
C PRO A 230 26.62 -12.46 -6.84
N LEU A 231 25.77 -12.28 -7.84
CA LEU A 231 24.43 -11.71 -7.65
C LEU A 231 23.65 -12.67 -6.77
N SER A 232 23.11 -12.19 -5.64
CA SER A 232 22.18 -13.00 -4.85
C SER A 232 20.95 -13.31 -5.73
N GLU A 233 20.56 -14.58 -5.82
CA GLU A 233 19.41 -15.10 -6.61
C GLU A 233 18.03 -14.53 -6.21
N GLY A 234 17.94 -13.30 -5.84
CA GLY A 234 16.70 -12.57 -5.49
C GLY A 234 16.43 -11.38 -6.40
N GLY A 235 17.23 -11.17 -7.44
CA GLY A 235 16.98 -10.15 -8.45
C GLY A 235 16.00 -10.70 -9.49
N PHE A 236 14.89 -10.03 -9.67
CA PHE A 236 13.98 -10.24 -10.78
C PHE A 236 14.79 -10.08 -12.08
N ASP A 237 14.99 -11.17 -12.80
CA ASP A 237 15.57 -11.14 -14.13
C ASP A 237 14.69 -10.26 -15.01
N GLU A 238 15.24 -9.11 -15.40
CA GLU A 238 14.69 -8.27 -16.46
C GLU A 238 15.05 -8.96 -17.79
N GLU A 239 14.13 -9.73 -18.35
CA GLU A 239 13.98 -10.01 -19.78
C GLU A 239 12.55 -9.75 -20.23
#